data_12343b52ceef3af49597d7befc8d9e64
#
_entry.id   12343b52ceef3af49597d7befc8d9e64
#
_cell.length_a   1.000
_cell.length_b   1.000
_cell.length_c   1.000
_cell.angle_alpha   90.00
_cell.angle_beta   90.00
_cell.angle_gamma   90.00
#
_symmetry.space_group_name_H-M   'P 1'
#
loop_
_entity.id
_entity.type
_entity.pdbx_description
1 polymer ?
#
loop_
_entity_poly.entity_id
_entity_poly.type
_entity_poly.pdbx_seq_one_letter_code
_entity_poly.pdbx_strand_id
1 'polypeptide(L)'
;EHTVYTLDLLGCGRSEKAGITYTNFLFVQVICDFIKNVIKEKTDIIASGFSCSFVTTAAAYDKENINKIMFVNPVSMASLAQIPTQKDKIFKFLVELPVFGTFIYHINVSRETISDFFLDKLYYNPFHVDGDVLDAYYEAAHKGGYYAKYLYSSQSAKYMNINIRHALSTLDNSIYIVEGEDESNGAGIVEDCCKANPAIE
;
A
#
# COMPACT_ATOMS: atom_id res chain seq x y z
N GLU A 1 -12.09 -21.36 -14.83
CA GLU A 1 -12.73 -20.75 -13.66
C GLU A 1 -11.66 -20.51 -12.60
N HIS A 2 -11.61 -19.31 -12.00
CA HIS A 2 -10.63 -18.97 -10.99
C HIS A 2 -11.34 -18.55 -9.70
N THR A 3 -10.78 -18.94 -8.55
CA THR A 3 -11.20 -18.38 -7.26
C THR A 3 -10.41 -17.10 -7.01
N VAL A 4 -11.09 -16.01 -6.69
CA VAL A 4 -10.48 -14.72 -6.41
C VAL A 4 -10.66 -14.39 -4.93
N TYR A 5 -9.56 -14.06 -4.27
CA TYR A 5 -9.55 -13.58 -2.89
C TYR A 5 -9.20 -12.10 -2.87
N THR A 6 -9.94 -11.31 -2.10
CA THR A 6 -9.62 -9.91 -1.82
C THR A 6 -9.37 -9.75 -0.33
N LEU A 7 -8.29 -9.05 0.03
CA LEU A 7 -7.86 -8.88 1.41
C LEU A 7 -7.75 -7.39 1.75
N ASP A 8 -8.56 -6.94 2.70
CA ASP A 8 -8.30 -5.68 3.39
C ASP A 8 -7.16 -5.89 4.39
N LEU A 9 -6.01 -5.31 4.14
CA LEU A 9 -4.86 -5.41 5.05
C LEU A 9 -5.18 -4.79 6.41
N LEU A 10 -4.49 -5.22 7.45
CA LEU A 10 -4.67 -4.69 8.81
C LEU A 10 -4.56 -3.16 8.81
N GLY A 11 -5.53 -2.49 9.41
CA GLY A 11 -5.62 -1.02 9.38
C GLY A 11 -6.36 -0.45 8.18
N CYS A 12 -6.56 -1.22 7.09
CA CYS A 12 -7.24 -0.80 5.86
C CYS A 12 -8.70 -1.25 5.83
N GLY A 13 -9.49 -0.58 4.99
CA GLY A 13 -10.86 -0.97 4.65
C GLY A 13 -11.71 -1.36 5.86
N ARG A 14 -12.26 -2.56 5.83
CA ARG A 14 -13.10 -3.14 6.88
C ARG A 14 -12.31 -3.91 7.95
N SER A 15 -11.01 -4.14 7.74
CA SER A 15 -10.15 -4.81 8.72
C SER A 15 -9.97 -4.00 9.99
N GLU A 16 -9.54 -4.69 11.04
CA GLU A 16 -9.31 -4.09 12.36
C GLU A 16 -8.26 -2.95 12.28
N LYS A 17 -8.49 -1.90 13.04
CA LYS A 17 -7.57 -0.78 13.24
C LYS A 17 -6.88 -0.94 14.59
N ALA A 18 -5.58 -1.17 14.59
CA ALA A 18 -4.81 -1.37 15.82
C ALA A 18 -3.99 -0.12 16.18
N GLY A 19 -3.85 0.15 17.48
CA GLY A 19 -3.01 1.23 18.00
C GLY A 19 -1.52 0.86 18.04
N ILE A 20 -0.96 0.51 16.90
CA ILE A 20 0.43 0.05 16.74
C ILE A 20 1.17 0.85 15.68
N THR A 21 2.48 0.74 15.62
CA THR A 21 3.25 1.20 14.47
C THR A 21 3.13 0.16 13.35
N TYR A 22 2.57 0.56 12.23
CA TYR A 22 2.49 -0.27 11.04
C TYR A 22 3.82 -0.24 10.29
N THR A 23 4.32 -1.42 9.93
CA THR A 23 5.58 -1.60 9.21
C THR A 23 5.38 -2.48 7.99
N ASN A 24 6.29 -2.44 7.03
CA ASN A 24 6.26 -3.33 5.87
C ASN A 24 6.17 -4.80 6.31
N PHE A 25 7.01 -5.22 7.26
CA PHE A 25 7.06 -6.61 7.73
C PHE A 25 5.75 -7.11 8.34
N LEU A 26 4.97 -6.23 8.98
CA LEU A 26 3.63 -6.59 9.47
C LEU A 26 2.74 -7.04 8.31
N PHE A 27 2.74 -6.28 7.21
CA PHE A 27 1.92 -6.62 6.05
C PHE A 27 2.44 -7.84 5.30
N VAL A 28 3.77 -7.98 5.20
CA VAL A 28 4.40 -9.20 4.66
C VAL A 28 3.93 -10.44 5.43
N GLN A 29 3.95 -10.38 6.76
CA GLN A 29 3.49 -11.49 7.60
C GLN A 29 2.01 -11.80 7.36
N VAL A 30 1.15 -10.76 7.33
CA VAL A 30 -0.29 -10.93 7.07
C VAL A 30 -0.53 -11.60 5.71
N ILE A 31 0.18 -11.18 4.65
CA ILE A 31 0.04 -11.77 3.32
C ILE A 31 0.49 -13.23 3.33
N CYS A 32 1.66 -13.54 3.87
CA CYS A 32 2.18 -14.91 3.92
C CYS A 32 1.26 -15.82 4.75
N ASP A 33 0.79 -15.35 5.91
CA ASP A 33 -0.11 -16.11 6.76
C ASP A 33 -1.48 -16.33 6.09
N PHE A 34 -1.98 -15.36 5.35
CA PHE A 34 -3.22 -15.50 4.59
C PHE A 34 -3.09 -16.57 3.49
N ILE A 35 -2.02 -16.52 2.72
CA ILE A 35 -1.77 -17.54 1.68
C ILE A 35 -1.66 -18.91 2.33
N LYS A 36 -0.85 -19.05 3.36
CA LYS A 36 -0.55 -20.35 4.01
C LYS A 36 -1.75 -20.95 4.74
N ASN A 37 -2.56 -20.13 5.42
CA ASN A 37 -3.61 -20.61 6.32
C ASN A 37 -5.00 -20.61 5.68
N VAL A 38 -5.26 -19.68 4.73
CA VAL A 38 -6.56 -19.50 4.10
C VAL A 38 -6.58 -20.07 2.69
N ILE A 39 -5.67 -19.64 1.81
CA ILE A 39 -5.63 -20.11 0.42
C ILE A 39 -5.07 -21.55 0.35
N LYS A 40 -3.97 -21.84 1.05
CA LYS A 40 -3.31 -23.15 1.20
C LYS A 40 -2.77 -23.76 -0.10
N GLU A 41 -2.59 -22.95 -1.11
CA GLU A 41 -2.03 -23.34 -2.40
C GLU A 41 -1.23 -22.20 -3.02
N LYS A 42 -0.36 -22.54 -3.97
CA LYS A 42 0.44 -21.57 -4.69
C LYS A 42 -0.47 -20.65 -5.49
N THR A 43 -0.34 -19.34 -5.30
CA THR A 43 -1.28 -18.33 -5.80
C THR A 43 -0.62 -17.24 -6.63
N ASP A 44 -1.34 -16.72 -7.59
CA ASP A 44 -0.99 -15.48 -8.30
C ASP A 44 -1.46 -14.27 -7.50
N ILE A 45 -0.70 -13.18 -7.51
CA ILE A 45 -1.01 -11.99 -6.71
C ILE A 45 -1.09 -10.76 -7.61
N ILE A 46 -2.14 -9.96 -7.42
CA ILE A 46 -2.25 -8.62 -7.97
C ILE A 46 -2.14 -7.63 -6.83
N ALA A 47 -1.22 -6.69 -6.92
CA ALA A 47 -1.01 -5.64 -5.92
C ALA A 47 -1.01 -4.26 -6.57
N SER A 48 -1.52 -3.26 -5.86
CA SER A 48 -1.60 -1.89 -6.36
C SER A 48 -0.86 -0.93 -5.41
N GLY A 49 -0.22 0.08 -5.99
CA GLY A 49 0.38 1.18 -5.26
C GLY A 49 1.43 0.71 -4.24
N PHE A 50 1.25 1.09 -2.99
CA PHE A 50 2.17 0.78 -1.90
C PHE A 50 2.24 -0.72 -1.58
N SER A 51 1.15 -1.48 -1.81
CA SER A 51 1.09 -2.93 -1.56
C SER A 51 2.06 -3.72 -2.44
N CYS A 52 2.50 -3.16 -3.58
CA CYS A 52 3.52 -3.79 -4.42
C CYS A 52 4.82 -4.06 -3.64
N SER A 53 5.20 -3.16 -2.72
CA SER A 53 6.38 -3.32 -1.86
C SER A 53 6.22 -4.47 -0.86
N PHE A 54 5.02 -4.67 -0.33
CA PHE A 54 4.73 -5.78 0.58
C PHE A 54 4.79 -7.12 -0.15
N VAL A 55 4.18 -7.19 -1.35
CA VAL A 55 4.18 -8.41 -2.16
C VAL A 55 5.58 -8.75 -2.65
N THR A 56 6.38 -7.76 -3.08
CA THR A 56 7.79 -7.97 -3.44
C THR A 56 8.57 -8.61 -2.29
N THR A 57 8.39 -8.08 -1.08
CA THR A 57 9.08 -8.59 0.12
C THR A 57 8.53 -9.97 0.52
N ALA A 58 7.22 -10.18 0.43
CA ALA A 58 6.58 -11.47 0.72
C ALA A 58 7.07 -12.56 -0.25
N ALA A 59 7.15 -12.26 -1.55
CA ALA A 59 7.63 -13.20 -2.56
C ALA A 59 9.12 -13.56 -2.38
N ALA A 60 9.95 -12.61 -1.94
CA ALA A 60 11.34 -12.90 -1.61
C ALA A 60 11.48 -13.77 -0.35
N TYR A 61 10.54 -13.62 0.61
CA TYR A 61 10.51 -14.39 1.85
C TYR A 61 9.90 -15.80 1.68
N ASP A 62 8.81 -15.91 0.92
CA ASP A 62 8.04 -17.16 0.70
C ASP A 62 7.91 -17.47 -0.80
N LYS A 63 9.01 -17.87 -1.39
CA LYS A 63 9.13 -18.16 -2.84
C LYS A 63 8.25 -19.33 -3.31
N GLU A 64 7.90 -20.24 -2.41
CA GLU A 64 7.20 -21.49 -2.78
C GLU A 64 5.70 -21.24 -3.00
N ASN A 65 5.10 -20.32 -2.26
CA ASN A 65 3.66 -20.14 -2.22
C ASN A 65 3.16 -19.00 -3.12
N ILE A 66 4.06 -18.18 -3.68
CA ILE A 66 3.72 -17.10 -4.62
C ILE A 66 4.19 -17.48 -6.02
N ASN A 67 3.29 -17.41 -7.00
CA ASN A 67 3.52 -17.78 -8.39
C ASN A 67 3.78 -16.55 -9.26
N LYS A 68 2.78 -16.06 -9.98
CA LYS A 68 2.87 -14.84 -10.80
C LYS A 68 2.50 -13.61 -10.00
N ILE A 69 3.11 -12.49 -10.35
CA ILE A 69 2.87 -11.22 -9.68
C ILE A 69 2.49 -10.18 -10.71
N MET A 70 1.44 -9.43 -10.45
CA MET A 70 1.08 -8.25 -11.24
C MET A 70 1.09 -7.01 -10.33
N PHE A 71 1.85 -6.01 -10.70
CA PHE A 71 1.88 -4.71 -10.06
C PHE A 71 1.06 -3.70 -10.86
N VAL A 72 0.21 -2.95 -10.17
CA VAL A 72 -0.58 -1.87 -10.75
C VAL A 72 -0.15 -0.55 -10.11
N ASN A 73 0.36 0.37 -10.90
CA ASN A 73 0.85 1.67 -10.46
C ASN A 73 1.76 1.58 -9.21
N PRO A 74 2.91 0.88 -9.26
CA PRO A 74 3.78 0.70 -8.11
C PRO A 74 4.41 2.03 -7.67
N VAL A 75 4.69 2.14 -6.37
CA VAL A 75 5.43 3.30 -5.82
C VAL A 75 6.91 3.20 -6.17
N SER A 76 7.54 4.34 -6.49
CA SER A 76 8.96 4.38 -6.88
C SER A 76 9.88 3.78 -5.81
N MET A 77 10.89 3.01 -6.24
CA MET A 77 11.88 2.42 -5.33
C MET A 77 12.67 3.49 -4.56
N ALA A 78 12.88 4.67 -5.15
CA ALA A 78 13.53 5.79 -4.49
C ALA A 78 12.70 6.32 -3.30
N SER A 79 11.38 6.39 -3.46
CA SER A 79 10.46 6.77 -2.38
C SER A 79 10.43 5.69 -1.28
N LEU A 80 10.35 4.42 -1.67
CA LEU A 80 10.34 3.29 -0.73
C LEU A 80 11.66 3.12 0.04
N ALA A 81 12.77 3.59 -0.50
CA ALA A 81 14.07 3.54 0.18
C ALA A 81 14.27 4.65 1.24
N GLN A 82 13.36 5.63 1.30
CA GLN A 82 13.42 6.69 2.30
C GLN A 82 13.15 6.14 3.70
N ILE A 83 14.00 6.53 4.66
CA ILE A 83 13.86 6.16 6.07
C ILE A 83 13.26 7.32 6.89
N PRO A 84 12.61 7.03 8.04
CA PRO A 84 12.08 8.05 8.94
C PRO A 84 13.15 9.04 9.41
N THR A 85 12.96 10.32 9.13
CA THR A 85 13.78 11.41 9.66
C THR A 85 13.31 11.83 11.06
N GLN A 86 14.04 12.73 11.74
CA GLN A 86 13.58 13.28 13.01
C GLN A 86 12.25 14.06 12.87
N LYS A 87 12.06 14.76 11.76
CA LYS A 87 10.79 15.45 11.47
C LYS A 87 9.63 14.45 11.34
N ASP A 88 9.86 13.35 10.64
CA ASP A 88 8.85 12.29 10.44
C ASP A 88 8.47 11.65 11.79
N LYS A 89 9.45 11.43 12.69
CA LYS A 89 9.22 10.90 14.04
C LYS A 89 8.40 11.87 14.91
N ILE A 90 8.71 13.17 14.86
CA ILE A 90 7.94 14.19 15.58
C ILE A 90 6.53 14.27 15.03
N PHE A 91 6.35 14.27 13.70
CA PHE A 91 5.04 14.25 13.06
C PHE A 91 4.20 13.05 13.53
N LYS A 92 4.80 11.83 13.47
CA LYS A 92 4.15 10.61 13.96
C LYS A 92 3.69 10.77 15.40
N PHE A 93 4.57 11.22 16.29
CA PHE A 93 4.25 11.45 17.70
C PHE A 93 3.05 12.41 17.86
N LEU A 94 3.04 13.54 17.15
CA LEU A 94 1.96 14.52 17.21
C LEU A 94 0.61 13.95 16.75
N VAL A 95 0.60 13.18 15.66
CA VAL A 95 -0.61 12.53 15.14
C VAL A 95 -1.12 11.44 16.10
N GLU A 96 -0.25 10.79 16.83
CA GLU A 96 -0.63 9.74 17.79
C GLU A 96 -1.14 10.28 19.13
N LEU A 97 -0.99 11.57 19.42
CA LEU A 97 -1.57 12.18 20.63
C LEU A 97 -3.10 11.98 20.68
N PRO A 98 -3.66 11.72 21.88
CA PRO A 98 -5.06 11.29 22.00
C PRO A 98 -6.09 12.25 21.38
N VAL A 99 -6.10 13.53 21.75
CA VAL A 99 -7.10 14.48 21.27
C VAL A 99 -6.61 15.22 20.04
N PHE A 100 -5.44 15.84 20.16
CA PHE A 100 -4.87 16.67 19.11
C PHE A 100 -4.56 15.90 17.82
N GLY A 101 -3.95 14.74 17.97
CA GLY A 101 -3.64 13.89 16.82
C GLY A 101 -4.89 13.34 16.13
N THR A 102 -5.94 13.03 16.89
CA THR A 102 -7.21 12.61 16.31
C THR A 102 -7.86 13.74 15.51
N PHE A 103 -7.77 14.98 15.98
CA PHE A 103 -8.24 16.14 15.25
C PHE A 103 -7.47 16.36 13.94
N ILE A 104 -6.11 16.29 13.98
CA ILE A 104 -5.27 16.34 12.76
C ILE A 104 -5.68 15.24 11.78
N TYR A 105 -5.86 14.02 12.25
CA TYR A 105 -6.26 12.90 11.41
C TYR A 105 -7.59 13.18 10.70
N HIS A 106 -8.64 13.60 11.43
CA HIS A 106 -9.96 13.85 10.86
C HIS A 106 -9.96 14.97 9.82
N ILE A 107 -9.11 16.00 9.97
CA ILE A 107 -8.94 17.02 8.94
C ILE A 107 -8.39 16.38 7.64
N ASN A 108 -7.35 15.55 7.77
CA ASN A 108 -6.69 14.94 6.60
C ASN A 108 -7.52 13.85 5.92
N VAL A 109 -8.52 13.30 6.59
CA VAL A 109 -9.46 12.31 6.03
C VAL A 109 -10.89 12.85 5.97
N SER A 110 -11.05 14.16 5.91
CA SER A 110 -12.36 14.77 5.67
C SER A 110 -12.89 14.42 4.29
N ARG A 111 -14.21 14.48 4.11
CA ARG A 111 -14.83 14.17 2.82
C ARG A 111 -14.28 15.06 1.70
N GLU A 112 -14.02 16.34 2.00
CA GLU A 112 -13.41 17.28 1.05
C GLU A 112 -12.00 16.83 0.66
N THR A 113 -11.13 16.53 1.62
CA THR A 113 -9.76 16.08 1.35
C THR A 113 -9.73 14.78 0.56
N ILE A 114 -10.63 13.84 0.85
CA ILE A 114 -10.76 12.59 0.08
C ILE A 114 -11.25 12.90 -1.34
N SER A 115 -12.23 13.80 -1.49
CA SER A 115 -12.72 14.22 -2.81
C SER A 115 -11.62 14.87 -3.64
N ASP A 116 -10.85 15.79 -3.06
CA ASP A 116 -9.72 16.44 -3.73
C ASP A 116 -8.66 15.42 -4.17
N PHE A 117 -8.38 14.43 -3.31
CA PHE A 117 -7.46 13.34 -3.66
C PHE A 117 -7.95 12.52 -4.85
N PHE A 118 -9.25 12.24 -4.92
CA PHE A 118 -9.86 11.52 -6.06
C PHE A 118 -9.76 12.34 -7.35
N LEU A 119 -10.07 13.64 -7.27
CA LEU A 119 -10.07 14.55 -8.43
C LEU A 119 -8.66 14.84 -8.94
N ASP A 120 -7.70 15.00 -8.04
CA ASP A 120 -6.34 15.47 -8.39
C ASP A 120 -5.35 14.33 -8.65
N LYS A 121 -5.58 13.14 -8.06
CA LYS A 121 -4.57 12.09 -8.01
C LYS A 121 -5.04 10.72 -8.48
N LEU A 122 -6.32 10.39 -8.34
CA LEU A 122 -6.77 9.03 -8.55
C LEU A 122 -7.49 8.84 -9.88
N TYR A 123 -8.26 9.82 -10.32
CA TYR A 123 -9.04 9.75 -11.57
C TYR A 123 -8.52 10.75 -12.61
N TYR A 124 -8.19 10.25 -13.81
CA TYR A 124 -7.88 11.10 -14.94
C TYR A 124 -9.08 11.97 -15.34
N ASN A 125 -10.26 11.39 -15.36
CA ASN A 125 -11.50 12.11 -15.67
C ASN A 125 -12.32 12.33 -14.39
N PRO A 126 -12.38 13.57 -13.86
CA PRO A 126 -13.10 13.87 -12.62
C PRO A 126 -14.60 13.57 -12.69
N PHE A 127 -15.20 13.51 -13.90
CA PHE A 127 -16.62 13.16 -14.07
C PHE A 127 -16.92 11.67 -13.83
N HIS A 128 -15.88 10.83 -13.73
CA HIS A 128 -16.05 9.41 -13.41
C HIS A 128 -15.94 9.10 -11.91
N VAL A 129 -15.80 10.10 -11.06
CA VAL A 129 -15.78 9.90 -9.60
C VAL A 129 -17.19 9.56 -9.14
N ASP A 130 -17.38 8.32 -8.68
CA ASP A 130 -18.62 7.85 -8.13
C ASP A 130 -18.77 8.26 -6.66
N GLY A 131 -19.92 8.84 -6.32
CA GLY A 131 -20.25 9.26 -4.96
C GLY A 131 -20.26 8.10 -3.96
N ASP A 132 -20.70 6.92 -4.38
CA ASP A 132 -20.75 5.72 -3.53
C ASP A 132 -19.32 5.22 -3.21
N VAL A 133 -18.40 5.34 -4.15
CA VAL A 133 -16.98 5.01 -3.92
C VAL A 133 -16.37 6.00 -2.95
N LEU A 134 -16.64 7.30 -3.10
CA LEU A 134 -16.16 8.34 -2.18
C LEU A 134 -16.68 8.08 -0.75
N ASP A 135 -17.95 7.73 -0.61
CA ASP A 135 -18.55 7.42 0.69
C ASP A 135 -17.94 6.17 1.31
N ALA A 136 -17.67 5.13 0.52
CA ALA A 136 -17.01 3.92 1.00
C ALA A 136 -15.58 4.21 1.52
N TYR A 137 -14.82 5.08 0.87
CA TYR A 137 -13.50 5.52 1.34
C TYR A 137 -13.59 6.34 2.62
N TYR A 138 -14.54 7.27 2.69
CA TYR A 138 -14.79 8.06 3.87
C TYR A 138 -15.16 7.18 5.08
N GLU A 139 -16.08 6.24 4.91
CA GLU A 139 -16.45 5.28 5.95
C GLU A 139 -15.27 4.41 6.40
N ALA A 140 -14.49 3.88 5.44
CA ALA A 140 -13.30 3.07 5.73
C ALA A 140 -12.25 3.85 6.53
N ALA A 141 -12.04 5.15 6.23
CA ALA A 141 -11.12 6.02 6.95
C ALA A 141 -11.58 6.30 8.39
N HIS A 142 -12.90 6.33 8.65
CA HIS A 142 -13.46 6.65 9.96
C HIS A 142 -13.81 5.40 10.80
N LYS A 143 -13.83 4.22 10.18
CA LYS A 143 -14.02 2.96 10.89
C LYS A 143 -12.87 2.70 11.87
N GLY A 144 -13.18 2.25 13.07
CA GLY A 144 -12.18 2.00 14.12
C GLY A 144 -11.85 3.23 14.98
N GLY A 145 -12.53 4.36 14.73
CA GLY A 145 -12.42 5.57 15.55
C GLY A 145 -11.00 6.10 15.62
N TYR A 146 -10.53 6.46 16.81
CA TYR A 146 -9.21 7.07 16.99
C TYR A 146 -8.03 6.16 16.65
N TYR A 147 -8.21 4.85 16.51
CA TYR A 147 -7.14 3.93 16.09
C TYR A 147 -6.78 4.03 14.61
N ALA A 148 -7.69 4.52 13.76
CA ALA A 148 -7.42 4.66 12.33
C ALA A 148 -6.21 5.56 12.02
N LYS A 149 -5.92 6.54 12.87
CA LYS A 149 -4.77 7.46 12.75
C LYS A 149 -3.40 6.79 12.79
N TYR A 150 -3.27 5.59 13.39
CA TYR A 150 -1.99 4.91 13.54
C TYR A 150 -1.43 4.38 12.21
N LEU A 151 -2.29 3.90 11.31
CA LEU A 151 -1.87 3.55 9.95
C LEU A 151 -1.41 4.81 9.20
N TYR A 152 -2.20 5.87 9.23
CA TYR A 152 -1.89 7.15 8.60
C TYR A 152 -0.56 7.72 9.11
N SER A 153 -0.35 7.74 10.43
CA SER A 153 0.89 8.24 11.04
C SER A 153 2.10 7.42 10.64
N SER A 154 1.96 6.09 10.57
CA SER A 154 3.03 5.19 10.20
C SER A 154 3.41 5.32 8.73
N GLN A 155 2.43 5.45 7.84
CA GLN A 155 2.66 5.64 6.41
C GLN A 155 3.29 7.01 6.13
N SER A 156 2.70 8.09 6.64
CA SER A 156 3.19 9.46 6.43
C SER A 156 4.60 9.66 7.01
N ALA A 157 4.93 8.98 8.10
CA ALA A 157 6.25 9.02 8.71
C ALA A 157 7.22 7.94 8.17
N LYS A 158 6.89 7.28 7.05
CA LYS A 158 7.76 6.33 6.31
C LYS A 158 8.13 5.06 7.09
N TYR A 159 7.41 4.70 8.14
CA TYR A 159 7.65 3.46 8.88
C TYR A 159 7.27 2.20 8.10
N MET A 160 6.42 2.35 7.08
CA MET A 160 6.03 1.27 6.17
C MET A 160 7.00 1.12 4.98
N ASN A 161 7.92 2.06 4.80
CA ASN A 161 8.89 2.04 3.72
C ASN A 161 9.92 0.93 3.92
N ILE A 162 10.38 0.35 2.83
CA ILE A 162 11.48 -0.61 2.77
C ILE A 162 12.14 -0.53 1.40
N ASN A 163 13.47 -0.63 1.36
CA ASN A 163 14.20 -0.73 0.10
C ASN A 163 14.00 -2.12 -0.50
N ILE A 164 13.17 -2.22 -1.53
CA ILE A 164 12.83 -3.47 -2.21
C ILE A 164 13.78 -3.86 -3.35
N ARG A 165 14.76 -3.02 -3.71
CA ARG A 165 15.64 -3.24 -4.87
C ARG A 165 16.29 -4.61 -4.86
N HIS A 166 16.86 -5.02 -3.73
CA HIS A 166 17.50 -6.33 -3.61
C HIS A 166 16.47 -7.46 -3.66
N ALA A 167 15.35 -7.33 -2.95
CA ALA A 167 14.27 -8.32 -2.99
C ALA A 167 13.78 -8.53 -4.43
N LEU A 168 13.47 -7.43 -5.13
CA LEU A 168 13.00 -7.48 -6.52
C LEU A 168 14.01 -8.15 -7.45
N SER A 169 15.31 -7.86 -7.29
CA SER A 169 16.37 -8.47 -8.13
C SER A 169 16.58 -9.97 -7.91
N THR A 170 16.07 -10.53 -6.82
CA THR A 170 16.20 -11.96 -6.48
C THR A 170 14.96 -12.78 -6.77
N LEU A 171 13.90 -12.15 -7.30
CA LEU A 171 12.67 -12.86 -7.67
C LEU A 171 12.82 -13.56 -9.01
N ASP A 172 12.46 -14.83 -9.03
CA ASP A 172 12.40 -15.67 -10.23
C ASP A 172 10.96 -15.81 -10.75
N ASN A 173 10.02 -15.10 -10.12
CA ASN A 173 8.60 -15.09 -10.51
C ASN A 173 8.41 -14.34 -11.83
N SER A 174 7.41 -14.74 -12.64
CA SER A 174 6.92 -13.88 -13.72
C SER A 174 6.25 -12.65 -13.10
N ILE A 175 6.78 -11.46 -13.42
CA ILE A 175 6.29 -10.19 -12.87
C ILE A 175 5.82 -9.32 -14.03
N TYR A 176 4.59 -8.85 -13.94
CA TYR A 176 3.98 -7.93 -14.89
C TYR A 176 3.75 -6.58 -14.21
N ILE A 177 4.03 -5.48 -14.91
CA ILE A 177 3.72 -4.13 -14.42
C ILE A 177 2.71 -3.48 -15.35
N VAL A 178 1.63 -3.00 -14.77
CA VAL A 178 0.60 -2.21 -15.45
C VAL A 178 0.60 -0.81 -14.86
N GLU A 179 0.66 0.18 -15.71
CA GLU A 179 0.73 1.57 -15.33
C GLU A 179 -0.25 2.41 -16.13
N GLY A 180 -0.84 3.43 -15.52
CA GLY A 180 -1.71 4.38 -16.21
C GLY A 180 -0.89 5.29 -17.14
N GLU A 181 -1.39 5.58 -18.34
CA GLU A 181 -0.69 6.39 -19.35
C GLU A 181 -0.41 7.82 -18.87
N ASP A 182 -1.25 8.35 -17.97
CA ASP A 182 -1.12 9.70 -17.41
C ASP A 182 -0.37 9.79 -16.07
N GLU A 183 0.15 8.69 -15.58
CA GLU A 183 1.01 8.71 -14.40
C GLU A 183 2.30 9.49 -14.71
N SER A 184 2.37 10.74 -14.27
CA SER A 184 3.44 11.68 -14.58
C SER A 184 4.86 11.22 -14.22
N ASN A 185 4.98 10.19 -13.38
CA ASN A 185 6.25 9.58 -12.96
C ASN A 185 6.39 8.11 -13.37
N GLY A 186 5.40 7.57 -14.04
CA GLY A 186 5.24 6.14 -14.27
C GLY A 186 6.34 5.51 -15.10
N ALA A 187 6.63 6.05 -16.29
CA ALA A 187 7.65 5.49 -17.19
C ALA A 187 9.02 5.30 -16.52
N GLY A 188 9.40 6.21 -15.61
CA GLY A 188 10.65 6.10 -14.85
C GLY A 188 10.61 5.00 -13.79
N ILE A 189 9.43 4.73 -13.22
CA ILE A 189 9.24 3.70 -12.18
C ILE A 189 9.37 2.31 -12.82
N VAL A 190 8.69 2.08 -13.95
CA VAL A 190 8.78 0.81 -14.71
C VAL A 190 10.21 0.56 -15.14
N GLU A 191 10.87 1.58 -15.72
CA GLU A 191 12.26 1.46 -16.18
C GLU A 191 13.20 1.08 -15.03
N ASP A 192 13.05 1.68 -13.84
CA ASP A 192 13.83 1.35 -12.65
C ASP A 192 13.57 -0.08 -12.14
N CYS A 193 12.31 -0.54 -12.21
CA CYS A 193 11.96 -1.92 -11.89
C CYS A 193 12.59 -2.91 -12.87
N CYS A 194 12.51 -2.66 -14.19
CA CYS A 194 13.12 -3.48 -15.23
C CYS A 194 14.65 -3.52 -15.13
N LYS A 195 15.29 -2.39 -14.73
CA LYS A 195 16.73 -2.37 -14.44
C LYS A 195 17.10 -3.22 -13.23
N ALA A 196 16.22 -3.29 -12.24
CA ALA A 196 16.44 -4.11 -11.04
C ALA A 196 16.22 -5.60 -11.28
N ASN A 197 15.23 -5.95 -12.11
CA ASN A 197 14.95 -7.33 -12.52
C ASN A 197 14.56 -7.37 -14.01
N PRO A 198 15.47 -7.84 -14.90
CA PRO A 198 15.23 -7.89 -16.35
C PRO A 198 14.14 -8.87 -16.80
N ALA A 199 13.62 -9.72 -15.90
CA ALA A 199 12.53 -10.66 -16.19
C ALA A 199 11.13 -10.01 -16.04
N ILE A 200 11.05 -8.72 -15.73
CA ILE A 200 9.79 -7.97 -15.63
C ILE A 200 9.28 -7.63 -17.03
N GLU A 201 7.99 -7.89 -17.27
CA GLU A 201 7.26 -7.61 -18.51
C GLU A 201 6.22 -6.48 -18.29
#